data_7d9fbac63043c3109951bb8aaf06931b
#
_entry.id   7d9fbac63043c3109951bb8aaf06931b
#
_cell.length_a   1.000
_cell.length_b   1.000
_cell.length_c   1.000
_cell.angle_alpha   90.00
_cell.angle_beta   90.00
_cell.angle_gamma   90.00
#
_symmetry.space_group_name_H-M   'P 1'
#
loop_
_entity.id
_entity.type
_entity.pdbx_description
1 polymer ?
#
loop_
_entity_poly.entity_id
_entity_poly.type
_entity_poly.pdbx_seq_one_letter_code
_entity_poly.pdbx_strand_id
1 'polypeptide(L)' 'MSIKAYATVRLTGCNIRRFINLCTANHIKIWNLKYVSPKEYEACCSTEDIFLMKPHLKKTHTKIGRAHV' A
#
# COMPACT_ATOMS: atom_id res chain seq x y z
N MET A 1 -25.53 -5.07 2.48
CA MET A 1 -24.11 -5.33 2.29
C MET A 1 -23.45 -4.13 1.62
N SER A 2 -22.41 -3.62 2.22
CA SER A 2 -21.71 -2.49 1.62
C SER A 2 -20.54 -3.00 0.77
N ILE A 3 -20.39 -2.40 -0.40
CA ILE A 3 -19.28 -2.69 -1.28
C ILE A 3 -18.24 -1.60 -1.06
N LYS A 4 -17.08 -2.01 -0.56
CA LYS A 4 -16.01 -1.05 -0.35
C LYS A 4 -15.25 -0.83 -1.64
N ALA A 5 -15.01 0.43 -1.96
CA ALA A 5 -14.17 0.77 -3.08
C ALA A 5 -12.72 0.39 -2.78
N TYR A 6 -12.01 -0.08 -3.78
CA TYR A 6 -10.61 -0.37 -3.64
C TYR A 6 -9.83 0.26 -4.80
N ALA A 7 -8.54 0.35 -4.62
CA ALA A 7 -7.67 0.91 -5.64
C ALA A 7 -6.42 0.05 -5.77
N THR A 8 -5.91 -0.02 -6.99
CA THR A 8 -4.60 -0.60 -7.23
C THR A 8 -3.58 0.52 -7.11
N VAL A 9 -2.58 0.30 -6.28
CA VAL A 9 -1.58 1.31 -5.98
C VAL A 9 -0.20 0.77 -6.29
N ARG A 10 0.70 1.69 -6.56
CA ARG A 10 2.11 1.39 -6.76
C ARG A 10 2.89 1.95 -5.59
N LEU A 11 3.66 1.09 -4.96
CA LEU A 11 4.48 1.43 -3.82
C LEU A 11 5.94 1.48 -4.29
N THR A 12 6.61 2.60 -4.03
CA THR A 12 8.01 2.75 -4.40
C THR A 12 8.82 3.18 -3.20
N GLY A 13 10.03 2.64 -3.10
CA GLY A 13 10.92 2.99 -2.00
C GLY A 13 11.87 1.85 -1.67
N CYS A 14 12.71 2.06 -0.67
CA CYS A 14 13.70 1.08 -0.25
C CYS A 14 13.19 0.16 0.86
N ASN A 15 12.15 0.54 1.57
CA ASN A 15 11.65 -0.20 2.72
C ASN A 15 10.18 -0.59 2.57
N ILE A 16 9.79 -1.02 1.38
CA ILE A 16 8.40 -1.34 1.09
C ILE A 16 7.91 -2.48 1.98
N ARG A 17 8.74 -3.49 2.19
CA ARG A 17 8.34 -4.63 3.03
C ARG A 17 8.04 -4.20 4.46
N ARG A 18 8.82 -3.27 4.98
CA ARG A 18 8.57 -2.72 6.31
C ARG A 18 7.25 -1.96 6.34
N PHE A 19 6.97 -1.21 5.28
CA PHE A 19 5.68 -0.54 5.15
C PHE A 19 4.54 -1.54 5.20
N ILE A 20 4.64 -2.62 4.43
CA ILE A 20 3.60 -3.64 4.39
C ILE A 20 3.42 -4.27 5.77
N ASN A 21 4.51 -4.54 6.48
CA ASN A 21 4.43 -5.11 7.82
C ASN A 21 3.75 -4.15 8.79
N LEU A 22 4.01 -2.86 8.69
CA LEU A 22 3.35 -1.86 9.53
C LEU A 22 1.86 -1.80 9.24
N CYS A 23 1.49 -1.88 7.96
CA CYS A 23 0.08 -1.90 7.60
C CYS A 23 -0.62 -3.12 8.18
N THR A 24 0.00 -4.28 8.07
CA THR A 24 -0.57 -5.52 8.60
C THR A 24 -0.74 -5.41 10.12
N ALA A 25 0.26 -4.88 10.81
CA ALA A 25 0.21 -4.72 12.27
C ALA A 25 -0.89 -3.74 12.70
N ASN A 26 -1.30 -2.85 11.83
CA ASN A 26 -2.33 -1.86 12.13
C ASN A 26 -3.68 -2.19 11.48
N HIS A 27 -3.87 -3.44 11.08
CA HIS A 27 -5.13 -3.93 10.51
C HIS A 27 -5.51 -3.27 9.19
N ILE A 28 -4.52 -2.78 8.47
CA ILE A 28 -4.72 -2.26 7.12
C ILE A 28 -4.52 -3.40 6.15
N LYS A 29 -5.55 -3.74 5.39
CA LYS A 29 -5.47 -4.86 4.47
C LYS A 29 -4.88 -4.44 3.13
N ILE A 30 -3.89 -5.20 2.69
CA ILE A 30 -3.29 -5.06 1.38
C ILE A 30 -3.33 -6.44 0.73
N TRP A 31 -3.84 -6.50 -0.50
CA TRP A 31 -3.95 -7.78 -1.19
C TRP A 31 -3.47 -7.64 -2.63
N ASN A 32 -3.38 -8.77 -3.33
CA ASN A 32 -2.87 -8.83 -4.70
C ASN A 32 -1.49 -8.18 -4.82
N LEU A 33 -0.64 -8.45 -3.84
CA LEU A 33 0.71 -7.90 -3.82
C LEU A 33 1.52 -8.48 -4.96
N LYS A 34 2.06 -7.61 -5.80
CA LYS A 34 2.82 -8.01 -6.97
C LYS A 34 4.20 -7.35 -6.91
N TYR A 35 5.22 -8.18 -6.97
CA TYR A 35 6.60 -7.71 -7.02
C TYR A 35 6.91 -7.23 -8.45
N VAL A 36 7.34 -5.99 -8.57
CA VAL A 36 7.73 -5.42 -9.86
C VAL A 36 9.26 -5.31 -9.93
N SER A 37 9.85 -4.76 -8.88
CA SER A 37 11.30 -4.63 -8.76
C SER A 37 11.64 -4.52 -7.28
N PRO A 38 12.94 -4.56 -6.90
CA PRO A 38 13.29 -4.41 -5.49
C PRO A 38 12.78 -3.13 -4.84
N LYS A 39 12.51 -2.11 -5.64
CA LYS A 39 12.05 -0.81 -5.14
C LYS A 39 10.63 -0.48 -5.56
N GLU A 40 9.90 -1.44 -6.13
CA GLU A 40 8.57 -1.17 -6.62
C GLU A 40 7.67 -2.40 -6.48
N TYR A 41 6.52 -2.20 -5.86
CA TYR A 41 5.50 -3.23 -5.74
C TYR A 41 4.17 -2.63 -6.17
N GLU A 42 3.27 -3.49 -6.65
CA GLU A 42 1.87 -3.12 -6.88
C GLU A 42 1.02 -3.90 -5.90
N ALA A 43 -0.05 -3.28 -5.46
CA ALA A 43 -0.96 -3.93 -4.53
C ALA A 43 -2.33 -3.29 -4.61
N CYS A 44 -3.31 -3.98 -4.04
CA CYS A 44 -4.66 -3.44 -3.91
C CYS A 44 -4.92 -3.12 -2.45
N CYS A 45 -5.67 -2.07 -2.21
CA CYS A 45 -6.09 -1.70 -0.87
C CYS A 45 -7.41 -0.95 -0.93
N SER A 46 -8.10 -0.88 0.20
CA SER A 46 -9.30 -0.09 0.31
C SER A 46 -8.96 1.39 0.20
N THR A 47 -9.78 2.15 -0.53
CA THR A 47 -9.54 3.59 -0.67
C THR A 47 -9.60 4.30 0.66
N GLU A 48 -10.41 3.81 1.60
CA GLU A 48 -10.49 4.38 2.94
C GLU A 48 -9.20 4.22 3.71
N ASP A 49 -8.50 3.11 3.50
CA ASP A 49 -7.29 2.79 4.24
C ASP A 49 -6.09 3.60 3.76
N ILE A 50 -6.18 4.23 2.61
CA ILE A 50 -5.08 5.06 2.11
C ILE A 50 -4.74 6.18 3.10
N PHE A 51 -5.74 6.77 3.74
CA PHE A 51 -5.49 7.78 4.76
C PHE A 51 -4.74 7.21 5.95
N LEU A 52 -5.05 5.98 6.33
CA LEU A 52 -4.39 5.32 7.45
C LEU A 52 -2.95 4.96 7.13
N MET A 53 -2.64 4.83 5.85
CA MET A 53 -1.29 4.49 5.42
C MET A 53 -0.32 5.66 5.46
N LYS A 54 -0.81 6.90 5.40
CA LYS A 54 0.05 8.07 5.28
C LYS A 54 1.16 8.15 6.31
N PRO A 55 0.88 7.99 7.62
CA PRO A 55 1.97 8.02 8.60
C PRO A 55 2.99 6.90 8.40
N HIS A 56 2.53 5.74 7.95
CA HIS A 56 3.42 4.61 7.71
C HIS A 56 4.28 4.82 6.46
N LEU A 57 3.73 5.49 5.45
CA LEU A 57 4.49 5.86 4.26
C LEU A 57 5.65 6.78 4.65
N LYS A 58 5.38 7.78 5.47
CA LYS A 58 6.41 8.70 5.95
C LYS A 58 7.47 7.98 6.75
N LYS A 59 7.05 7.09 7.63
CA LYS A 59 7.95 6.39 8.55
C LYS A 59 8.92 5.49 7.81
N THR A 60 8.51 4.93 6.70
CA THR A 60 9.31 3.99 5.91
C THR A 60 9.87 4.61 4.64
N HIS A 61 9.64 5.89 4.43
CA HIS A 61 10.06 6.60 3.22
C HIS A 61 9.54 5.92 1.96
N THR A 62 8.31 5.42 2.02
CA THR A 62 7.64 4.77 0.90
C THR A 62 6.71 5.76 0.24
N LYS A 63 6.70 5.76 -1.07
CA LYS A 63 5.78 6.61 -1.84
C LYS A 63 4.66 5.74 -2.41
N ILE A 64 3.47 6.32 -2.45
CA ILE A 64 2.31 5.65 -3.01
C ILE A 64 1.79 6.45 -4.20
N GLY A 65 1.45 5.73 -5.26
CA GLY A 65 0.84 6.32 -6.43
C GLY A 65 -0.22 5.39 -6.97
N ARG A 66 -1.02 5.88 -7.90
CA ARG A 66 -2.00 5.01 -8.55
C ARG A 66 -1.32 4.22 -9.65
N ALA A 67 -1.49 2.91 -9.60
CA ALA A 67 -0.93 2.03 -10.62
C ALA A 67 -1.84 1.94 -11.82
N HIS A 68 -3.10 2.28 -11.63
CA HIS A 68 -4.08 2.15 -12.69
C HIS A 68 -4.11 3.36 -13.61
N VAL A 69 -4.36 3.06 -14.83
CA VAL A 69 -4.54 4.05 -15.89
C VAL A 69 -6.03 4.25 -16.15
#